data_ce7e1f6d2f083cbccd728b0b7d07ce57
#
_entry.id   ce7e1f6d2f083cbccd728b0b7d07ce57
#
_cell.length_a   1.000
_cell.length_b   1.000
_cell.length_c   1.000
_cell.angle_alpha   90.00
_cell.angle_beta   90.00
_cell.angle_gamma   90.00
#
_symmetry.space_group_name_H-M   'P 1'
#
loop_
_entity.id
_entity.type
_entity.pdbx_description
1 polymer ?
#
loop_
_entity_poly.entity_id
_entity_poly.type
_entity_poly.pdbx_seq_one_letter_code
_entity_poly.pdbx_strand_id
1 'polypeptide(L)'
;MKPSQPNYVRALSLLVTSLIIQTPAQARTPSSATADNISRLAVVKPVSACSALTGVDLNDIGGQGSRVLSASESMRNDVAVCAVEGRLAPQINFRLELPTGTWAQRYLQVGCGGLCGNINSTVRAADGCKPLDTGAFAVASTDMGHQAADNHFGDDPQKRADFAHRGVHLTALASKKLITAFYGRKAEYAYFSGCSDGGREALIEAQRYPDDFDGIIAGAPALNFQVQKTLYHGWMARSNRGADGKPILLASRLPLLHKAVLAQCDVLDGQIDGLVSDPRICHFDPAVLQCKTGADTANCLSAEEVAVVRHFYEGPKDPVSGEHLTLGGPQPGSELAWAGVFVPVSADQTVYSETAALEAIRNVVFEKNPSADFDLNALNFDKKTFDQLRPLHALYDATNPDLSPFASRGGKLILWHGWADPNISPLNTLAYHEAVEAQMGKTRTEAFSRLYMLPGVYHCGGGEGPSLVDLLTPLMAWVEKSQAPDAIVTRQAGPEKAGNRQRPLPKALPASMVKENVGNRGRTRKVFPFPFMAEYDHKGYSKNANSYQRAQPLTTEKTPHWMGAGFFKPYALLERQVE
;
A
#
# COMPACT_ATOMS: atom_id res chain seq x y z
N MET A 1 -0.97 44.46 90.21
CA MET A 1 0.22 43.81 89.67
C MET A 1 -0.13 43.27 88.27
N LYS A 2 0.38 43.87 87.22
CA LYS A 2 0.14 43.45 85.82
C LYS A 2 1.19 42.48 85.39
N PRO A 3 0.85 41.40 84.64
CA PRO A 3 1.85 40.57 84.02
C PRO A 3 2.19 41.06 82.59
N SER A 4 3.48 40.93 82.23
CA SER A 4 4.13 41.37 81.04
C SER A 4 3.76 40.46 79.84
N GLN A 5 3.60 41.06 78.65
CA GLN A 5 3.44 40.38 77.40
C GLN A 5 4.82 40.08 76.76
N PRO A 6 4.98 38.95 76.03
CA PRO A 6 6.18 38.73 75.20
C PRO A 6 6.01 39.19 73.74
N ASN A 7 7.08 39.78 73.22
CA ASN A 7 7.23 40.29 71.87
C ASN A 7 7.26 39.17 70.85
N TYR A 8 6.40 39.21 69.81
CA TYR A 8 6.50 38.37 68.60
C TYR A 8 7.27 39.12 67.51
N VAL A 9 8.41 38.57 67.14
CA VAL A 9 9.18 38.97 65.97
C VAL A 9 8.51 38.32 64.71
N ARG A 10 7.97 39.17 63.82
CA ARG A 10 7.45 38.72 62.52
C ARG A 10 8.60 38.51 61.56
N ALA A 11 8.83 37.26 61.15
CA ALA A 11 9.67 36.91 60.02
C ALA A 11 8.89 37.14 58.72
N LEU A 12 9.40 38.01 57.85
CA LEU A 12 8.85 38.31 56.53
C LEU A 12 9.44 37.29 55.54
N SER A 13 8.67 36.27 55.14
CA SER A 13 9.05 35.35 54.07
C SER A 13 8.75 35.97 52.70
N LEU A 14 9.77 36.34 51.96
CA LEU A 14 9.66 36.74 50.55
C LEU A 14 9.43 35.47 49.71
N LEU A 15 8.21 35.30 49.19
CA LEU A 15 7.91 34.32 48.12
C LEU A 15 8.37 34.92 46.79
N VAL A 16 9.46 34.38 46.24
CA VAL A 16 9.88 34.65 44.87
C VAL A 16 9.05 33.73 43.95
N THR A 17 8.04 34.29 43.33
CA THR A 17 7.25 33.65 42.28
C THR A 17 8.05 33.72 40.98
N SER A 18 8.68 32.61 40.59
CA SER A 18 9.31 32.46 39.27
C SER A 18 8.23 32.37 38.20
N LEU A 19 8.00 33.42 37.45
CA LEU A 19 7.18 33.41 36.24
C LEU A 19 7.94 32.59 35.16
N ILE A 20 7.51 31.37 34.92
CA ILE A 20 7.95 30.62 33.75
C ILE A 20 7.20 31.19 32.55
N ILE A 21 7.89 32.04 31.77
CA ILE A 21 7.40 32.50 30.48
C ILE A 21 7.51 31.28 29.52
N GLN A 22 6.40 30.61 29.30
CA GLN A 22 6.27 29.65 28.20
C GLN A 22 6.27 30.45 26.90
N THR A 23 7.38 30.39 26.17
CA THR A 23 7.43 30.84 24.79
C THR A 23 6.48 29.95 23.99
N PRO A 24 5.56 30.51 23.18
CA PRO A 24 4.72 29.69 22.29
C PRO A 24 5.62 28.94 21.32
N ALA A 25 5.44 27.63 21.23
CA ALA A 25 6.08 26.81 20.22
C ALA A 25 5.74 27.41 18.85
N GLN A 26 6.71 27.97 18.18
CA GLN A 26 6.57 28.43 16.81
C GLN A 26 6.13 27.22 15.96
N ALA A 27 4.95 27.29 15.38
CA ALA A 27 4.49 26.35 14.39
C ALA A 27 5.50 26.36 13.24
N ARG A 28 6.30 25.29 13.13
CA ARG A 28 7.20 25.10 11.99
C ARG A 28 6.35 25.01 10.73
N THR A 29 6.60 25.89 9.78
CA THR A 29 6.05 25.76 8.41
C THR A 29 6.39 24.37 7.87
N PRO A 30 5.40 23.61 7.36
CA PRO A 30 5.67 22.28 6.82
C PRO A 30 6.63 22.39 5.64
N SER A 31 7.85 21.92 5.82
CA SER A 31 8.84 21.77 4.75
C SER A 31 8.52 20.48 4.00
N SER A 32 8.16 20.58 2.73
CA SER A 32 8.26 19.41 1.84
C SER A 32 9.73 18.97 1.82
N ALA A 33 10.01 17.70 2.15
CA ALA A 33 11.35 17.17 2.12
C ALA A 33 11.94 17.34 0.72
N THR A 34 12.98 18.15 0.60
CA THR A 34 13.73 18.34 -0.64
C THR A 34 14.96 17.45 -0.63
N ALA A 35 15.60 17.26 -1.79
CA ALA A 35 16.85 16.51 -1.90
C ALA A 35 17.98 17.07 -0.99
N ASP A 36 17.87 18.28 -0.50
CA ASP A 36 18.82 18.89 0.44
C ASP A 36 18.68 18.35 1.88
N ASN A 37 17.57 17.66 2.18
CA ASN A 37 17.27 17.12 3.52
C ASN A 37 17.75 15.67 3.72
N ILE A 38 18.46 15.09 2.76
CA ILE A 38 19.04 13.73 2.88
C ILE A 38 20.55 13.80 3.15
N SER A 39 21.14 12.69 3.60
CA SER A 39 22.59 12.61 3.85
C SER A 39 23.40 12.73 2.56
N ARG A 40 24.42 13.55 2.58
CA ARG A 40 25.40 13.62 1.48
C ARG A 40 26.42 12.52 1.65
N LEU A 41 26.12 11.35 1.07
CA LEU A 41 27.04 10.21 1.08
C LEU A 41 27.99 10.28 -0.11
N ALA A 42 29.24 9.88 0.13
CA ALA A 42 30.23 9.80 -0.95
C ALA A 42 29.86 8.72 -1.96
N VAL A 43 30.10 8.98 -3.23
CA VAL A 43 30.03 7.97 -4.28
C VAL A 43 31.17 6.98 -4.12
N VAL A 44 30.87 5.70 -4.13
CA VAL A 44 31.84 4.60 -4.02
C VAL A 44 31.94 3.89 -5.36
N LYS A 45 33.16 3.73 -5.85
CA LYS A 45 33.45 2.99 -7.09
C LYS A 45 33.61 1.51 -6.80
N PRO A 46 33.31 0.62 -7.77
CA PRO A 46 33.60 -0.80 -7.64
C PRO A 46 35.10 -1.06 -7.38
N VAL A 47 35.35 -2.06 -6.54
CA VAL A 47 36.71 -2.59 -6.27
C VAL A 47 36.97 -3.90 -6.99
N SER A 48 35.93 -4.48 -7.62
CA SER A 48 36.03 -5.71 -8.41
C SER A 48 35.34 -5.56 -9.76
N ALA A 49 35.73 -6.37 -10.74
CA ALA A 49 35.04 -6.45 -12.02
C ALA A 49 33.62 -7.02 -11.83
N CYS A 50 32.67 -6.59 -12.67
CA CYS A 50 31.28 -7.08 -12.64
C CYS A 50 31.24 -8.62 -12.77
N SER A 51 31.98 -9.18 -13.73
CA SER A 51 32.03 -10.63 -13.96
C SER A 51 32.59 -11.44 -12.77
N ALA A 52 33.40 -10.83 -11.90
CA ALA A 52 33.95 -11.51 -10.73
C ALA A 52 32.85 -11.87 -9.69
N LEU A 53 31.70 -11.21 -9.72
CA LEU A 53 30.58 -11.52 -8.84
C LEU A 53 30.00 -12.93 -9.06
N THR A 54 30.23 -13.56 -10.22
CA THR A 54 29.83 -14.95 -10.45
C THR A 54 30.53 -15.95 -9.52
N GLY A 55 31.67 -15.57 -8.93
CA GLY A 55 32.42 -16.37 -7.96
C GLY A 55 31.97 -16.18 -6.50
N VAL A 56 31.00 -15.31 -6.22
CA VAL A 56 30.53 -15.09 -4.85
C VAL A 56 29.65 -16.27 -4.40
N ASP A 57 30.07 -16.94 -3.33
CA ASP A 57 29.28 -18.01 -2.71
C ASP A 57 28.05 -17.42 -2.02
N LEU A 58 26.87 -18.01 -2.28
CA LEU A 58 25.59 -17.65 -1.67
C LEU A 58 24.97 -18.81 -0.85
N ASN A 59 25.71 -19.93 -0.67
CA ASN A 59 25.21 -21.12 0.02
C ASN A 59 24.90 -20.86 1.51
N ASP A 60 25.61 -19.95 2.15
CA ASP A 60 25.36 -19.55 3.54
C ASP A 60 24.05 -18.74 3.73
N ILE A 61 23.45 -18.26 2.64
CA ILE A 61 22.20 -17.49 2.63
C ILE A 61 21.03 -18.36 2.21
N GLY A 62 21.07 -18.87 0.99
CA GLY A 62 19.94 -19.59 0.40
C GLY A 62 20.02 -21.12 0.51
N GLY A 63 21.10 -21.66 1.10
CA GLY A 63 21.37 -23.09 1.15
C GLY A 63 22.16 -23.60 -0.06
N GLN A 64 22.51 -24.88 -0.03
CA GLN A 64 23.35 -25.51 -1.06
C GLN A 64 22.74 -25.36 -2.47
N GLY A 65 23.55 -24.90 -3.42
CA GLY A 65 23.15 -24.65 -4.81
C GLY A 65 22.79 -23.19 -5.09
N SER A 66 22.79 -22.35 -4.08
CA SER A 66 22.60 -20.89 -4.24
C SER A 66 23.83 -20.28 -4.91
N ARG A 67 23.62 -19.49 -5.97
CA ARG A 67 24.71 -18.95 -6.78
C ARG A 67 24.29 -17.75 -7.61
N VAL A 68 25.25 -16.96 -8.03
CA VAL A 68 25.10 -16.00 -9.12
C VAL A 68 25.08 -16.78 -10.45
N LEU A 69 24.09 -16.52 -11.29
CA LEU A 69 23.91 -17.13 -12.60
C LEU A 69 24.64 -16.34 -13.68
N SER A 70 24.55 -15.02 -13.61
CA SER A 70 25.23 -14.11 -14.53
C SER A 70 25.55 -12.78 -13.84
N ALA A 71 26.62 -12.11 -14.30
CA ALA A 71 26.95 -10.75 -13.91
C ALA A 71 27.59 -10.04 -15.12
N SER A 72 26.92 -9.01 -15.64
CA SER A 72 27.32 -8.32 -16.87
C SER A 72 27.01 -6.82 -16.79
N GLU A 73 27.81 -6.03 -17.49
CA GLU A 73 27.55 -4.60 -17.63
C GLU A 73 26.28 -4.37 -18.46
N SER A 74 25.47 -3.42 -18.03
CA SER A 74 24.17 -3.08 -18.62
C SER A 74 23.81 -1.63 -18.33
N MET A 75 22.64 -1.19 -18.83
CA MET A 75 22.08 0.13 -18.54
C MET A 75 20.73 -0.02 -17.83
N ARG A 76 20.54 0.79 -16.78
CA ARG A 76 19.24 0.97 -16.16
C ARG A 76 18.84 2.44 -16.32
N ASN A 77 17.86 2.68 -17.18
CA ASN A 77 17.60 4.03 -17.68
C ASN A 77 18.93 4.67 -18.05
N ASP A 78 19.40 5.71 -18.06
CA ASP A 78 20.70 6.23 -18.48
C ASP A 78 21.87 6.00 -17.50
N VAL A 79 21.73 5.05 -16.56
CA VAL A 79 22.75 4.72 -15.55
C VAL A 79 23.44 3.41 -15.91
N ALA A 80 24.78 3.44 -16.02
CA ALA A 80 25.59 2.24 -16.21
C ALA A 80 25.58 1.39 -14.92
N VAL A 81 25.25 0.11 -15.04
CA VAL A 81 25.13 -0.83 -13.93
C VAL A 81 25.83 -2.17 -14.24
N CYS A 82 26.31 -2.83 -13.20
CA CYS A 82 26.55 -4.27 -13.22
C CYS A 82 25.22 -4.96 -12.88
N ALA A 83 24.62 -5.63 -13.86
CA ALA A 83 23.39 -6.41 -13.68
C ALA A 83 23.76 -7.84 -13.28
N VAL A 84 23.33 -8.24 -12.09
CA VAL A 84 23.54 -9.55 -11.51
C VAL A 84 22.22 -10.32 -11.50
N GLU A 85 22.21 -11.52 -12.03
CA GLU A 85 21.11 -12.46 -11.88
C GLU A 85 21.58 -13.64 -11.04
N GLY A 86 20.78 -14.05 -10.07
CA GLY A 86 21.14 -15.13 -9.16
C GLY A 86 19.95 -16.01 -8.83
N ARG A 87 20.28 -17.15 -8.22
CA ARG A 87 19.31 -18.09 -7.68
C ARG A 87 19.67 -18.46 -6.26
N LEU A 88 18.72 -18.36 -5.36
CA LEU A 88 18.78 -18.90 -4.00
C LEU A 88 17.98 -20.18 -3.95
N ALA A 89 18.57 -21.21 -3.38
CA ALA A 89 18.00 -22.55 -3.42
C ALA A 89 16.66 -22.63 -2.66
N PRO A 90 15.75 -23.46 -3.17
CA PRO A 90 15.91 -24.25 -4.39
C PRO A 90 15.66 -23.45 -5.68
N GLN A 91 14.91 -22.31 -5.66
CA GLN A 91 14.38 -21.73 -6.89
C GLN A 91 14.04 -20.24 -6.86
N ILE A 92 14.38 -19.51 -5.79
CA ILE A 92 14.16 -18.05 -5.73
C ILE A 92 15.15 -17.38 -6.70
N ASN A 93 14.65 -16.82 -7.80
CA ASN A 93 15.48 -16.02 -8.68
C ASN A 93 15.40 -14.55 -8.28
N PHE A 94 16.52 -13.85 -8.40
CA PHE A 94 16.64 -12.44 -8.13
C PHE A 94 17.48 -11.72 -9.16
N ARG A 95 17.27 -10.43 -9.29
CA ARG A 95 18.09 -9.49 -10.06
C ARG A 95 18.56 -8.38 -9.15
N LEU A 96 19.85 -8.02 -9.25
CA LEU A 96 20.47 -6.89 -8.54
C LEU A 96 21.20 -6.02 -9.56
N GLU A 97 20.93 -4.73 -9.57
CA GLU A 97 21.54 -3.73 -10.42
C GLU A 97 22.44 -2.81 -9.59
N LEU A 98 23.74 -2.86 -9.83
CA LEU A 98 24.79 -2.19 -9.09
C LEU A 98 25.39 -1.05 -9.93
N PRO A 99 25.13 0.24 -9.64
CA PRO A 99 25.66 1.37 -10.43
C PRO A 99 27.19 1.42 -10.41
N THR A 100 27.81 1.46 -11.60
CA THR A 100 29.29 1.42 -11.69
C THR A 100 29.94 2.77 -11.43
N GLY A 101 29.18 3.87 -11.49
CA GLY A 101 29.72 5.23 -11.41
C GLY A 101 29.13 6.15 -10.35
N THR A 102 27.94 5.83 -9.83
CA THR A 102 27.09 6.78 -9.10
C THR A 102 26.58 6.27 -7.75
N TRP A 103 26.91 5.03 -7.37
CA TRP A 103 26.41 4.45 -6.13
C TRP A 103 26.79 5.28 -4.90
N ALA A 104 25.78 5.74 -4.18
CA ALA A 104 25.92 6.53 -2.96
C ALA A 104 25.50 5.75 -1.70
N GLN A 105 26.00 4.53 -1.57
CA GLN A 105 25.91 3.67 -0.39
C GLN A 105 24.47 3.36 0.07
N ARG A 106 23.53 3.34 -0.87
CA ARG A 106 22.13 3.01 -0.61
C ARG A 106 21.72 1.75 -1.35
N TYR A 107 20.92 0.95 -0.68
CA TYR A 107 20.28 -0.24 -1.23
C TYR A 107 18.77 -0.03 -1.26
N LEU A 108 18.11 -0.46 -2.32
CA LEU A 108 16.65 -0.46 -2.46
C LEU A 108 16.19 -1.81 -2.98
N GLN A 109 15.30 -2.49 -2.27
CA GLN A 109 14.60 -3.66 -2.77
C GLN A 109 13.18 -3.30 -3.16
N VAL A 110 12.71 -3.90 -4.26
CA VAL A 110 11.37 -3.65 -4.81
C VAL A 110 10.53 -4.91 -4.69
N GLY A 111 9.35 -4.76 -4.10
CA GLY A 111 8.37 -5.84 -4.00
C GLY A 111 7.62 -6.06 -5.33
N CYS A 112 7.11 -7.25 -5.52
CA CYS A 112 6.37 -7.68 -6.70
C CYS A 112 4.87 -7.33 -6.63
N GLY A 113 4.04 -7.90 -7.48
CA GLY A 113 2.59 -7.71 -7.49
C GLY A 113 1.83 -8.96 -7.93
N GLY A 114 0.56 -9.03 -7.56
CA GLY A 114 -0.31 -10.17 -7.85
C GLY A 114 0.08 -11.39 -7.02
N LEU A 115 0.42 -12.49 -7.69
CA LEU A 115 1.05 -13.66 -7.08
C LEU A 115 2.55 -13.74 -7.37
N CYS A 116 3.17 -12.63 -7.78
CA CYS A 116 4.59 -12.57 -8.13
C CYS A 116 4.98 -13.40 -9.38
N GLY A 117 6.05 -14.17 -9.32
CA GLY A 117 6.48 -15.04 -10.43
C GLY A 117 7.24 -14.32 -11.55
N ASN A 118 7.47 -13.01 -11.43
CA ASN A 118 8.23 -12.19 -12.38
C ASN A 118 9.13 -11.20 -11.64
N ILE A 119 10.32 -11.01 -12.14
CA ILE A 119 11.27 -10.02 -11.63
C ILE A 119 10.96 -8.67 -12.27
N ASN A 120 10.64 -7.65 -11.45
CA ASN A 120 10.35 -6.30 -11.90
C ASN A 120 10.96 -5.26 -10.94
N SER A 121 11.94 -4.51 -11.43
CA SER A 121 12.65 -3.48 -10.66
C SER A 121 12.02 -2.08 -10.75
N THR A 122 10.75 -1.97 -11.17
CA THR A 122 10.05 -0.68 -11.26
C THR A 122 9.68 -0.17 -9.86
N VAL A 123 10.31 0.91 -9.42
CA VAL A 123 10.03 1.55 -8.12
C VAL A 123 8.76 2.40 -8.23
N ARG A 124 7.76 2.08 -7.43
CA ARG A 124 6.53 2.89 -7.31
C ARG A 124 6.67 3.91 -6.18
N ALA A 125 5.83 4.95 -6.19
CA ALA A 125 5.82 6.01 -5.19
C ALA A 125 7.20 6.69 -4.95
N ALA A 126 8.01 6.79 -6.03
CA ALA A 126 9.30 7.48 -6.05
C ALA A 126 9.40 8.43 -7.25
N ASP A 127 8.28 9.01 -7.67
CA ASP A 127 8.19 9.82 -8.89
C ASP A 127 8.89 11.17 -8.71
N GLY A 128 10.08 11.30 -9.28
CA GLY A 128 10.95 12.47 -9.14
C GLY A 128 11.95 12.39 -7.98
N CYS A 129 12.18 11.19 -7.43
CA CYS A 129 13.27 10.94 -6.48
C CYS A 129 14.62 11.05 -7.19
N LYS A 130 15.25 12.21 -7.13
CA LYS A 130 16.54 12.48 -7.81
C LYS A 130 17.64 11.46 -7.48
N PRO A 131 17.88 11.04 -6.22
CA PRO A 131 18.89 10.04 -5.92
C PRO A 131 18.65 8.70 -6.64
N LEU A 132 17.39 8.27 -6.78
CA LEU A 132 17.06 7.08 -7.54
C LEU A 132 17.29 7.27 -9.06
N ASP A 133 16.83 8.40 -9.60
CA ASP A 133 16.94 8.72 -11.03
C ASP A 133 18.40 8.86 -11.47
N THR A 134 19.28 9.33 -10.59
CA THR A 134 20.73 9.51 -10.87
C THR A 134 21.59 8.29 -10.53
N GLY A 135 20.99 7.17 -10.12
CA GLY A 135 21.70 5.92 -9.85
C GLY A 135 22.44 5.89 -8.52
N ALA A 136 21.95 6.57 -7.49
CA ALA A 136 22.56 6.53 -6.16
C ALA A 136 22.27 5.22 -5.39
N PHE A 137 21.41 4.35 -5.93
CA PHE A 137 20.99 3.10 -5.31
C PHE A 137 21.47 1.87 -6.07
N ALA A 138 21.91 0.84 -5.34
CA ALA A 138 21.84 -0.53 -5.80
C ALA A 138 20.36 -1.00 -5.66
N VAL A 139 19.80 -1.60 -6.72
CA VAL A 139 18.36 -1.96 -6.74
C VAL A 139 18.18 -3.43 -7.01
N ALA A 140 17.38 -4.11 -6.17
CA ALA A 140 17.07 -5.53 -6.32
C ALA A 140 15.57 -5.82 -6.41
N SER A 141 15.24 -6.96 -7.00
CA SER A 141 13.90 -7.55 -7.05
C SER A 141 13.99 -9.06 -7.23
N THR A 142 12.89 -9.76 -6.92
CA THR A 142 12.81 -11.23 -6.93
C THR A 142 11.50 -11.72 -7.53
N ASP A 143 11.49 -13.00 -8.02
CA ASP A 143 10.27 -13.69 -8.46
C ASP A 143 9.52 -14.39 -7.33
N MET A 144 10.02 -14.31 -6.10
CA MET A 144 9.45 -14.97 -4.92
C MET A 144 9.38 -16.50 -5.02
N GLY A 145 10.32 -17.12 -5.74
CA GLY A 145 10.53 -18.56 -5.75
C GLY A 145 9.62 -19.37 -6.67
N HIS A 146 8.99 -18.75 -7.64
CA HIS A 146 8.26 -19.43 -8.71
C HIS A 146 8.18 -18.54 -9.95
N GLN A 147 7.71 -19.09 -11.06
CA GLN A 147 7.44 -18.34 -12.29
C GLN A 147 5.94 -18.16 -12.48
N ALA A 148 5.52 -17.04 -13.06
CA ALA A 148 4.11 -16.71 -13.29
C ALA A 148 3.36 -17.75 -14.16
N ALA A 149 4.08 -18.53 -14.97
CA ALA A 149 3.51 -19.62 -15.74
C ALA A 149 3.28 -20.91 -14.92
N ASP A 150 3.80 -20.99 -13.69
CA ASP A 150 3.62 -22.13 -12.80
C ASP A 150 2.26 -22.04 -12.09
N ASN A 151 1.24 -22.61 -12.69
CA ASN A 151 -0.13 -22.62 -12.18
C ASN A 151 -0.33 -23.56 -10.98
N HIS A 152 0.72 -24.27 -10.54
CA HIS A 152 0.71 -25.27 -9.47
C HIS A 152 1.78 -25.01 -8.41
N PHE A 153 2.36 -23.80 -8.37
CA PHE A 153 3.44 -23.50 -7.43
C PHE A 153 3.03 -23.73 -5.97
N GLY A 154 1.76 -23.56 -5.66
CA GLY A 154 1.22 -23.74 -4.33
C GLY A 154 1.04 -25.21 -3.89
N ASP A 155 1.32 -26.20 -4.76
CA ASP A 155 1.36 -27.62 -4.38
C ASP A 155 2.68 -27.98 -3.67
N ASP A 156 3.71 -27.13 -3.83
CA ASP A 156 5.01 -27.25 -3.19
C ASP A 156 5.07 -26.39 -1.91
N PRO A 157 5.19 -26.98 -0.72
CA PRO A 157 5.28 -26.23 0.54
C PRO A 157 6.46 -25.24 0.58
N GLN A 158 7.59 -25.58 -0.09
CA GLN A 158 8.74 -24.68 -0.17
C GLN A 158 8.42 -23.43 -1.00
N LYS A 159 7.76 -23.57 -2.15
CA LYS A 159 7.33 -22.44 -2.97
C LYS A 159 6.31 -21.57 -2.22
N ARG A 160 5.43 -22.18 -1.42
CA ARG A 160 4.53 -21.43 -0.54
C ARG A 160 5.30 -20.56 0.48
N ALA A 161 6.32 -21.13 1.13
CA ALA A 161 7.16 -20.39 2.08
C ALA A 161 8.00 -19.31 1.39
N ASP A 162 8.54 -19.61 0.20
CA ASP A 162 9.29 -18.67 -0.62
C ASP A 162 8.42 -17.46 -1.01
N PHE A 163 7.21 -17.71 -1.51
CA PHE A 163 6.23 -16.66 -1.82
C PHE A 163 5.76 -15.89 -0.58
N ALA A 164 5.56 -16.57 0.53
CA ALA A 164 5.02 -15.95 1.73
C ALA A 164 5.97 -14.91 2.33
N HIS A 165 7.27 -15.25 2.45
CA HIS A 165 8.24 -14.41 3.15
C HIS A 165 9.72 -14.64 2.80
N ARG A 166 10.13 -15.88 2.42
CA ARG A 166 11.56 -16.18 2.25
C ARG A 166 12.17 -15.47 1.05
N GLY A 167 11.41 -15.30 -0.03
CA GLY A 167 11.91 -14.69 -1.27
C GLY A 167 12.45 -13.29 -1.07
N VAL A 168 11.73 -12.43 -0.37
CA VAL A 168 12.18 -11.04 -0.09
C VAL A 168 13.37 -11.02 0.85
N HIS A 169 13.32 -11.75 1.95
CA HIS A 169 14.38 -11.80 2.95
C HIS A 169 15.71 -12.32 2.40
N LEU A 170 15.70 -13.48 1.78
CA LEU A 170 16.93 -14.07 1.24
C LEU A 170 17.53 -13.21 0.11
N THR A 171 16.68 -12.55 -0.68
CA THR A 171 17.13 -11.58 -1.70
C THR A 171 17.81 -10.38 -1.06
N ALA A 172 17.31 -9.88 0.08
CA ALA A 172 17.94 -8.79 0.82
C ALA A 172 19.34 -9.18 1.32
N LEU A 173 19.47 -10.37 1.92
CA LEU A 173 20.76 -10.87 2.41
C LEU A 173 21.77 -11.08 1.27
N ALA A 174 21.36 -11.72 0.17
CA ALA A 174 22.21 -11.96 -0.99
C ALA A 174 22.65 -10.65 -1.64
N SER A 175 21.75 -9.69 -1.80
CA SER A 175 22.06 -8.37 -2.36
C SER A 175 23.05 -7.60 -1.50
N LYS A 176 22.90 -7.59 -0.18
CA LYS A 176 23.83 -6.95 0.75
C LYS A 176 25.23 -7.58 0.69
N LYS A 177 25.32 -8.91 0.54
CA LYS A 177 26.58 -9.62 0.36
C LYS A 177 27.27 -9.25 -0.96
N LEU A 178 26.52 -9.24 -2.07
CA LEU A 178 27.01 -8.86 -3.40
C LEU A 178 27.43 -7.38 -3.47
N ILE A 179 26.69 -6.47 -2.84
CA ILE A 179 27.05 -5.05 -2.68
C ILE A 179 28.43 -4.94 -1.99
N THR A 180 28.61 -5.67 -0.90
CA THR A 180 29.88 -5.67 -0.17
C THR A 180 31.02 -6.24 -1.01
N ALA A 181 30.81 -7.31 -1.76
CA ALA A 181 31.80 -7.91 -2.66
C ALA A 181 32.18 -6.96 -3.81
N PHE A 182 31.21 -6.22 -4.36
CA PHE A 182 31.44 -5.34 -5.50
C PHE A 182 32.12 -4.02 -5.13
N TYR A 183 31.68 -3.37 -4.03
CA TYR A 183 32.17 -2.05 -3.63
C TYR A 183 33.19 -2.09 -2.48
N GLY A 184 33.49 -3.25 -1.90
CA GLY A 184 34.39 -3.37 -0.75
C GLY A 184 33.81 -2.82 0.55
N ARG A 185 32.52 -2.46 0.57
CA ARG A 185 31.83 -1.95 1.76
C ARG A 185 30.32 -2.19 1.69
N LYS A 186 29.68 -2.23 2.86
CA LYS A 186 28.23 -2.39 3.00
C LYS A 186 27.51 -1.11 2.56
N ALA A 187 26.23 -1.24 2.19
CA ALA A 187 25.34 -0.10 2.10
C ALA A 187 25.19 0.55 3.49
N GLU A 188 25.16 1.88 3.53
CA GLU A 188 24.93 2.65 4.76
C GLU A 188 23.47 2.62 5.16
N TYR A 189 22.57 2.66 4.16
CA TYR A 189 21.13 2.58 4.35
C TYR A 189 20.49 1.61 3.38
N ALA A 190 19.49 0.89 3.88
CA ALA A 190 18.69 -0.08 3.14
C ALA A 190 17.20 0.28 3.17
N TYR A 191 16.56 0.27 2.00
CA TYR A 191 15.16 0.63 1.84
C TYR A 191 14.39 -0.49 1.14
N PHE A 192 13.09 -0.61 1.48
CA PHE A 192 12.15 -1.45 0.75
C PHE A 192 10.99 -0.61 0.23
N SER A 193 10.54 -0.85 -1.00
CA SER A 193 9.35 -0.20 -1.56
C SER A 193 8.50 -1.21 -2.32
N GLY A 194 7.23 -1.33 -1.93
CA GLY A 194 6.29 -2.20 -2.63
C GLY A 194 4.86 -1.70 -2.56
N CYS A 195 4.04 -2.17 -3.49
CA CYS A 195 2.61 -1.87 -3.54
C CYS A 195 1.83 -3.15 -3.86
N SER A 196 0.59 -3.27 -3.36
CA SER A 196 -0.21 -4.49 -3.53
C SER A 196 0.38 -5.68 -2.75
N ASP A 197 0.72 -6.77 -3.42
CA ASP A 197 1.49 -7.85 -2.78
C ASP A 197 2.85 -7.36 -2.30
N GLY A 198 3.55 -6.52 -3.09
CA GLY A 198 4.77 -5.87 -2.63
C GLY A 198 4.60 -4.98 -1.40
N GLY A 199 3.40 -4.43 -1.17
CA GLY A 199 3.02 -3.78 0.08
C GLY A 199 2.87 -4.77 1.24
N ARG A 200 2.35 -5.98 0.98
CA ARG A 200 2.34 -7.10 1.92
C ARG A 200 3.79 -7.52 2.26
N GLU A 201 4.62 -7.72 1.25
CA GLU A 201 6.04 -8.05 1.42
C GLU A 201 6.76 -7.00 2.28
N ALA A 202 6.51 -5.71 2.04
CA ALA A 202 7.05 -4.60 2.84
C ALA A 202 6.68 -4.72 4.33
N LEU A 203 5.44 -5.10 4.64
CA LEU A 203 5.01 -5.33 6.01
C LEU A 203 5.56 -6.65 6.58
N ILE A 204 5.72 -7.70 5.77
CA ILE A 204 6.40 -8.94 6.15
C ILE A 204 7.84 -8.63 6.59
N GLU A 205 8.57 -7.78 5.86
CA GLU A 205 9.92 -7.36 6.24
C GLU A 205 9.93 -6.64 7.60
N ALA A 206 9.03 -5.70 7.81
CA ALA A 206 8.94 -4.98 9.09
C ALA A 206 8.58 -5.90 10.28
N GLN A 207 7.75 -6.93 10.05
CA GLN A 207 7.22 -7.83 11.09
C GLN A 207 8.15 -9.01 11.39
N ARG A 208 8.74 -9.63 10.35
CA ARG A 208 9.53 -10.87 10.47
C ARG A 208 11.03 -10.63 10.47
N TYR A 209 11.50 -9.65 9.70
CA TYR A 209 12.91 -9.41 9.42
C TYR A 209 13.30 -7.96 9.71
N PRO A 210 13.08 -7.50 10.94
CA PRO A 210 13.22 -6.09 11.30
C PRO A 210 14.61 -5.50 11.05
N ASP A 211 15.63 -6.35 10.86
CA ASP A 211 17.02 -5.95 10.62
C ASP A 211 17.37 -5.75 9.14
N ASP A 212 16.46 -6.06 8.23
CA ASP A 212 16.78 -6.02 6.80
C ASP A 212 16.74 -4.60 6.21
N PHE A 213 15.84 -3.74 6.67
CA PHE A 213 15.67 -2.41 6.08
C PHE A 213 15.52 -1.31 7.13
N ASP A 214 16.15 -0.16 6.89
CA ASP A 214 16.06 1.04 7.74
C ASP A 214 14.78 1.84 7.45
N GLY A 215 14.31 1.78 6.21
CA GLY A 215 13.10 2.47 5.77
C GLY A 215 12.24 1.62 4.84
N ILE A 216 10.93 1.61 5.08
CA ILE A 216 9.97 0.77 4.36
C ILE A 216 8.81 1.63 3.85
N ILE A 217 8.45 1.45 2.56
CA ILE A 217 7.23 1.99 1.95
C ILE A 217 6.29 0.84 1.61
N ALA A 218 5.14 0.78 2.27
CA ALA A 218 4.09 -0.20 2.00
C ALA A 218 2.85 0.49 1.41
N GLY A 219 2.64 0.31 0.11
CA GLY A 219 1.53 0.91 -0.62
C GLY A 219 0.38 -0.05 -0.84
N ALA A 220 -0.86 0.40 -0.63
CA ALA A 220 -2.08 -0.38 -0.87
C ALA A 220 -1.87 -1.89 -0.55
N PRO A 221 -1.37 -2.21 0.67
CA PRO A 221 -0.85 -3.54 0.97
C PRO A 221 -1.96 -4.60 0.97
N ALA A 222 -1.71 -5.71 0.29
CA ALA A 222 -2.54 -6.91 0.37
C ALA A 222 -2.32 -7.65 1.70
N LEU A 223 -2.34 -6.89 2.81
CA LEU A 223 -1.92 -7.36 4.14
C LEU A 223 -2.79 -8.47 4.71
N ASN A 224 -4.07 -8.49 4.36
CA ASN A 224 -5.05 -9.52 4.72
C ASN A 224 -5.28 -10.41 3.49
N PHE A 225 -4.20 -11.05 3.04
CA PHE A 225 -4.07 -11.70 1.74
C PHE A 225 -5.13 -12.77 1.49
N GLN A 226 -5.33 -13.67 2.48
CA GLN A 226 -6.25 -14.79 2.37
C GLN A 226 -7.68 -14.33 2.14
N VAL A 227 -8.16 -13.42 2.99
CA VAL A 227 -9.52 -12.87 2.92
C VAL A 227 -9.70 -12.02 1.65
N GLN A 228 -8.72 -11.19 1.34
CA GLN A 228 -8.76 -10.31 0.17
C GLN A 228 -8.84 -11.11 -1.14
N LYS A 229 -8.02 -12.16 -1.30
CA LYS A 229 -8.03 -12.97 -2.51
C LYS A 229 -9.28 -13.84 -2.65
N THR A 230 -9.81 -14.36 -1.54
CA THR A 230 -10.92 -15.31 -1.57
C THR A 230 -12.27 -14.60 -1.46
N LEU A 231 -12.51 -13.97 -0.31
CA LEU A 231 -13.84 -13.45 0.02
C LEU A 231 -14.11 -12.10 -0.66
N TYR A 232 -13.10 -11.22 -0.73
CA TYR A 232 -13.30 -9.94 -1.41
C TYR A 232 -13.38 -10.12 -2.93
N HIS A 233 -12.34 -10.64 -3.58
CA HIS A 233 -12.37 -10.79 -5.05
C HIS A 233 -13.40 -11.79 -5.53
N GLY A 234 -13.61 -12.89 -4.79
CA GLY A 234 -14.68 -13.87 -5.11
C GLY A 234 -16.06 -13.24 -5.06
N TRP A 235 -16.35 -12.42 -4.02
CA TRP A 235 -17.61 -11.69 -3.91
C TRP A 235 -17.78 -10.69 -5.05
N MET A 236 -16.78 -9.87 -5.33
CA MET A 236 -16.82 -8.88 -6.40
C MET A 236 -17.08 -9.52 -7.77
N ALA A 237 -16.52 -10.71 -8.03
CA ALA A 237 -16.74 -11.43 -9.28
C ALA A 237 -18.15 -12.05 -9.37
N ARG A 238 -18.74 -12.49 -8.25
CA ARG A 238 -19.99 -13.23 -8.24
C ARG A 238 -21.24 -12.39 -8.04
N SER A 239 -21.17 -11.35 -7.20
CA SER A 239 -22.35 -10.55 -6.85
C SER A 239 -22.95 -9.73 -8.01
N ASN A 240 -22.24 -9.64 -9.14
CA ASN A 240 -22.72 -9.01 -10.38
C ASN A 240 -23.24 -10.02 -11.40
N ARG A 241 -23.67 -11.21 -10.99
CA ARG A 241 -24.20 -12.22 -11.93
C ARG A 241 -25.67 -12.52 -11.66
N GLY A 242 -26.47 -12.45 -12.72
CA GLY A 242 -27.85 -12.86 -12.72
C GLY A 242 -28.02 -14.39 -12.67
N ALA A 243 -29.27 -14.86 -12.56
CA ALA A 243 -29.61 -16.29 -12.57
C ALA A 243 -29.19 -17.00 -13.88
N ASP A 244 -29.10 -16.25 -14.99
CA ASP A 244 -28.62 -16.73 -16.29
C ASP A 244 -27.10 -16.73 -16.44
N GLY A 245 -26.37 -16.37 -15.36
CA GLY A 245 -24.90 -16.27 -15.33
C GLY A 245 -24.33 -15.02 -16.00
N LYS A 246 -25.16 -14.15 -16.57
CA LYS A 246 -24.71 -12.90 -17.21
C LYS A 246 -24.51 -11.77 -16.20
N PRO A 247 -23.63 -10.80 -16.49
CA PRO A 247 -23.47 -9.63 -15.65
C PRO A 247 -24.73 -8.75 -15.67
N ILE A 248 -25.16 -8.30 -14.50
CA ILE A 248 -26.29 -7.38 -14.31
C ILE A 248 -25.86 -5.94 -14.60
N LEU A 249 -24.74 -5.51 -13.99
CA LEU A 249 -24.17 -4.18 -14.12
C LEU A 249 -23.00 -4.20 -15.11
N LEU A 250 -23.05 -3.33 -16.12
CA LEU A 250 -21.95 -3.13 -17.08
C LEU A 250 -21.24 -1.81 -16.83
N ALA A 251 -19.97 -1.71 -17.28
CA ALA A 251 -19.14 -0.52 -17.09
C ALA A 251 -19.73 0.77 -17.70
N SER A 252 -20.60 0.65 -18.70
CA SER A 252 -21.34 1.80 -19.29
C SER A 252 -22.24 2.51 -18.28
N ARG A 253 -22.59 1.87 -17.15
CA ARG A 253 -23.44 2.44 -16.09
C ARG A 253 -22.65 3.22 -15.05
N LEU A 254 -21.35 2.95 -14.93
CA LEU A 254 -20.49 3.53 -13.89
C LEU A 254 -20.41 5.07 -13.93
N PRO A 255 -20.41 5.76 -15.09
CA PRO A 255 -20.44 7.24 -15.12
C PRO A 255 -21.69 7.84 -14.47
N LEU A 256 -22.85 7.22 -14.68
CA LEU A 256 -24.10 7.65 -14.05
C LEU A 256 -24.02 7.52 -12.53
N LEU A 257 -23.53 6.38 -12.06
CA LEU A 257 -23.37 6.09 -10.63
C LEU A 257 -22.36 7.07 -9.99
N HIS A 258 -21.16 7.19 -10.57
CA HIS A 258 -20.09 8.06 -10.08
C HIS A 258 -20.50 9.52 -9.99
N LYS A 259 -21.21 10.02 -11.03
CA LYS A 259 -21.75 11.38 -11.03
C LYS A 259 -22.71 11.63 -9.87
N ALA A 260 -23.54 10.65 -9.52
CA ALA A 260 -24.47 10.78 -8.38
C ALA A 260 -23.73 10.77 -7.03
N VAL A 261 -22.71 9.92 -6.90
CA VAL A 261 -21.82 9.92 -5.71
C VAL A 261 -21.14 11.28 -5.56
N LEU A 262 -20.52 11.83 -6.59
CA LEU A 262 -19.89 13.14 -6.53
C LEU A 262 -20.89 14.26 -6.22
N ALA A 263 -22.10 14.23 -6.81
CA ALA A 263 -23.13 15.23 -6.53
C ALA A 263 -23.52 15.29 -5.04
N GLN A 264 -23.40 14.20 -4.32
CA GLN A 264 -23.69 14.13 -2.88
C GLN A 264 -22.46 14.38 -2.01
N CYS A 265 -21.29 13.87 -2.40
CA CYS A 265 -20.16 13.70 -1.49
C CYS A 265 -18.94 14.58 -1.79
N ASP A 266 -18.79 15.13 -3.01
CA ASP A 266 -17.66 15.97 -3.38
C ASP A 266 -17.56 17.24 -2.51
N VAL A 267 -18.71 17.81 -2.16
CA VAL A 267 -18.79 19.03 -1.33
C VAL A 267 -18.43 18.84 0.16
N LEU A 268 -18.33 17.60 0.63
CA LEU A 268 -18.20 17.30 2.06
C LEU A 268 -16.84 17.72 2.67
N ASP A 269 -15.82 17.91 1.85
CA ASP A 269 -14.52 18.46 2.27
C ASP A 269 -14.40 19.98 2.08
N GLY A 270 -15.51 20.65 1.72
CA GLY A 270 -15.57 22.09 1.45
C GLY A 270 -15.14 22.49 0.03
N GLN A 271 -14.87 21.53 -0.85
CA GLN A 271 -14.52 21.78 -2.26
C GLN A 271 -15.41 20.96 -3.20
N ILE A 272 -15.66 21.52 -4.39
CA ILE A 272 -16.26 20.80 -5.52
C ILE A 272 -15.15 20.64 -6.55
N ASP A 273 -14.39 19.54 -6.46
CA ASP A 273 -13.19 19.33 -7.25
C ASP A 273 -13.15 17.97 -7.98
N GLY A 274 -14.26 17.23 -7.94
CA GLY A 274 -14.41 15.92 -8.56
C GLY A 274 -13.78 14.77 -7.77
N LEU A 275 -13.54 14.96 -6.48
CA LEU A 275 -12.94 13.95 -5.62
C LEU A 275 -13.71 13.78 -4.30
N VAL A 276 -13.83 12.56 -3.83
CA VAL A 276 -14.23 12.26 -2.46
C VAL A 276 -12.98 12.17 -1.60
N SER A 277 -12.74 13.16 -0.75
CA SER A 277 -11.49 13.27 0.03
C SER A 277 -11.40 12.26 1.17
N ASP A 278 -12.51 11.98 1.83
CA ASP A 278 -12.65 10.89 2.79
C ASP A 278 -14.01 10.20 2.59
N PRO A 279 -14.04 9.03 1.97
CA PRO A 279 -15.30 8.36 1.66
C PRO A 279 -16.08 7.88 2.90
N ARG A 280 -15.47 7.84 4.08
CA ARG A 280 -16.13 7.40 5.32
C ARG A 280 -17.23 8.35 5.81
N ILE A 281 -17.23 9.60 5.33
CA ILE A 281 -18.30 10.58 5.59
C ILE A 281 -19.35 10.64 4.47
N CYS A 282 -19.17 9.85 3.42
CA CYS A 282 -20.07 9.80 2.27
C CYS A 282 -21.11 8.67 2.44
N HIS A 283 -22.29 9.01 2.90
CA HIS A 283 -23.39 8.04 3.08
C HIS A 283 -24.27 7.98 1.83
N PHE A 284 -23.74 7.42 0.74
CA PHE A 284 -24.44 7.32 -0.53
C PHE A 284 -25.28 6.04 -0.61
N ASP A 285 -26.58 6.17 -0.92
CA ASP A 285 -27.45 5.03 -1.23
C ASP A 285 -27.78 5.03 -2.74
N PRO A 286 -27.40 3.99 -3.50
CA PRO A 286 -27.66 3.89 -4.94
C PRO A 286 -29.17 3.87 -5.28
N ALA A 287 -30.08 3.65 -4.32
CA ALA A 287 -31.51 3.73 -4.54
C ALA A 287 -31.99 5.11 -5.06
N VAL A 288 -31.21 6.18 -4.83
CA VAL A 288 -31.53 7.52 -5.39
C VAL A 288 -31.50 7.51 -6.93
N LEU A 289 -30.83 6.54 -7.54
CA LEU A 289 -30.77 6.33 -8.98
C LEU A 289 -31.78 5.32 -9.50
N GLN A 290 -32.59 4.68 -8.65
CA GLN A 290 -33.48 3.62 -9.10
C GLN A 290 -34.54 4.15 -10.08
N CYS A 291 -34.72 3.45 -11.21
CA CYS A 291 -35.71 3.79 -12.22
C CYS A 291 -37.13 3.74 -11.64
N LYS A 292 -37.92 4.76 -11.94
CA LYS A 292 -39.38 4.74 -11.71
C LYS A 292 -40.05 3.93 -12.82
N THR A 293 -41.20 3.38 -12.52
CA THR A 293 -42.00 2.63 -13.52
C THR A 293 -42.23 3.45 -14.77
N GLY A 294 -41.85 2.91 -15.95
CA GLY A 294 -41.96 3.58 -17.24
C GLY A 294 -40.88 4.64 -17.55
N ALA A 295 -39.88 4.79 -16.71
CA ALA A 295 -38.77 5.71 -16.98
C ALA A 295 -37.83 5.19 -18.08
N ASP A 296 -37.11 6.14 -18.75
CA ASP A 296 -36.01 5.81 -19.63
C ASP A 296 -34.83 5.27 -18.80
N THR A 297 -34.45 4.02 -19.04
CA THR A 297 -33.39 3.33 -18.32
C THR A 297 -31.99 3.89 -18.60
N ALA A 298 -31.82 4.76 -19.60
CA ALA A 298 -30.52 5.38 -19.89
C ALA A 298 -30.01 6.28 -18.74
N ASN A 299 -30.92 6.87 -17.95
CA ASN A 299 -30.63 7.86 -16.93
C ASN A 299 -30.92 7.38 -15.50
N CYS A 300 -31.22 6.08 -15.30
CA CYS A 300 -31.46 5.49 -13.99
C CYS A 300 -30.98 4.04 -13.95
N LEU A 301 -30.85 3.46 -12.78
CA LEU A 301 -30.45 2.06 -12.56
C LEU A 301 -31.66 1.17 -12.36
N SER A 302 -31.65 -0.06 -12.86
CA SER A 302 -32.68 -1.06 -12.51
C SER A 302 -32.58 -1.40 -11.02
N ALA A 303 -33.64 -2.03 -10.48
CA ALA A 303 -33.61 -2.50 -9.09
C ALA A 303 -32.51 -3.54 -8.86
N GLU A 304 -32.22 -4.37 -9.85
CA GLU A 304 -31.13 -5.36 -9.81
C GLU A 304 -29.75 -4.69 -9.84
N GLU A 305 -29.53 -3.66 -10.71
CA GLU A 305 -28.29 -2.87 -10.74
C GLU A 305 -28.04 -2.17 -9.39
N VAL A 306 -29.10 -1.60 -8.77
CA VAL A 306 -29.02 -1.00 -7.43
C VAL A 306 -28.61 -2.03 -6.37
N ALA A 307 -29.18 -3.23 -6.41
CA ALA A 307 -28.83 -4.30 -5.49
C ALA A 307 -27.35 -4.72 -5.65
N VAL A 308 -26.85 -4.85 -6.88
CA VAL A 308 -25.44 -5.15 -7.16
C VAL A 308 -24.52 -4.08 -6.59
N VAL A 309 -24.83 -2.79 -6.80
CA VAL A 309 -24.01 -1.69 -6.24
C VAL A 309 -23.96 -1.73 -4.72
N ARG A 310 -25.08 -2.02 -4.06
CA ARG A 310 -25.11 -2.21 -2.59
C ARG A 310 -24.24 -3.40 -2.16
N HIS A 311 -24.35 -4.54 -2.84
CA HIS A 311 -23.49 -5.71 -2.58
C HIS A 311 -22.01 -5.40 -2.69
N PHE A 312 -21.60 -4.54 -3.63
CA PHE A 312 -20.21 -4.12 -3.76
C PHE A 312 -19.77 -3.27 -2.56
N TYR A 313 -20.50 -2.22 -2.21
CA TYR A 313 -20.15 -1.36 -1.08
C TYR A 313 -20.13 -2.09 0.26
N GLU A 314 -21.12 -2.96 0.51
CA GLU A 314 -21.25 -3.68 1.77
C GLU A 314 -20.21 -4.81 1.93
N GLY A 315 -19.82 -5.47 0.84
CA GLY A 315 -19.08 -6.72 0.88
C GLY A 315 -19.91 -7.91 1.39
N PRO A 316 -19.33 -9.13 1.45
CA PRO A 316 -20.02 -10.34 1.86
C PRO A 316 -20.27 -10.37 3.37
N LYS A 317 -21.43 -10.95 3.74
CA LYS A 317 -21.82 -11.26 5.11
C LYS A 317 -22.10 -12.75 5.27
N ASP A 318 -21.81 -13.29 6.44
CA ASP A 318 -22.22 -14.62 6.80
C ASP A 318 -23.77 -14.71 6.86
N PRO A 319 -24.40 -15.62 6.12
CA PRO A 319 -25.87 -15.66 6.02
C PRO A 319 -26.56 -16.07 7.33
N VAL A 320 -25.84 -16.66 8.29
CA VAL A 320 -26.38 -17.11 9.56
C VAL A 320 -26.27 -16.03 10.64
N SER A 321 -25.07 -15.46 10.81
CA SER A 321 -24.82 -14.44 11.86
C SER A 321 -25.07 -13.01 11.40
N GLY A 322 -25.06 -12.75 10.09
CA GLY A 322 -25.06 -11.39 9.53
C GLY A 322 -23.74 -10.64 9.67
N GLU A 323 -22.71 -11.27 10.24
CA GLU A 323 -21.41 -10.65 10.46
C GLU A 323 -20.66 -10.47 9.13
N HIS A 324 -19.97 -9.35 8.98
CA HIS A 324 -19.17 -9.09 7.78
C HIS A 324 -17.99 -10.06 7.67
N LEU A 325 -17.78 -10.60 6.47
CA LEU A 325 -16.64 -11.47 6.14
C LEU A 325 -15.42 -10.68 5.65
N THR A 326 -15.59 -9.41 5.31
CA THR A 326 -14.53 -8.47 4.89
C THR A 326 -14.70 -7.14 5.59
N LEU A 327 -13.66 -6.30 5.58
CA LEU A 327 -13.72 -4.91 6.03
C LEU A 327 -14.39 -4.01 4.97
N GLY A 328 -15.62 -4.34 4.60
CA GLY A 328 -16.37 -3.65 3.58
C GLY A 328 -15.87 -3.90 2.16
N GLY A 329 -16.43 -3.15 1.21
CA GLY A 329 -16.12 -3.16 -0.21
C GLY A 329 -15.26 -1.98 -0.67
N PRO A 330 -15.30 -1.67 -1.98
CA PRO A 330 -14.74 -0.45 -2.54
C PRO A 330 -15.48 0.76 -1.96
N GLN A 331 -14.81 1.89 -1.89
CA GLN A 331 -15.35 3.06 -1.21
C GLN A 331 -16.05 4.02 -2.20
N PRO A 332 -17.05 4.81 -1.76
CA PRO A 332 -17.65 5.85 -2.58
C PRO A 332 -16.62 6.79 -3.23
N GLY A 333 -16.80 7.11 -4.51
CA GLY A 333 -15.83 7.85 -5.32
C GLY A 333 -14.86 6.97 -6.11
N SER A 334 -14.98 5.61 -5.99
CA SER A 334 -14.14 4.64 -6.72
C SER A 334 -14.82 4.02 -7.94
N GLU A 335 -16.06 4.37 -8.24
CA GLU A 335 -16.94 3.62 -9.15
C GLU A 335 -16.33 3.47 -10.55
N LEU A 336 -15.64 4.50 -11.06
CA LEU A 336 -14.99 4.44 -12.38
C LEU A 336 -13.87 3.40 -12.43
N ALA A 337 -13.21 3.14 -11.30
CA ALA A 337 -12.16 2.15 -11.18
C ALA A 337 -12.66 0.69 -11.26
N TRP A 338 -13.97 0.45 -11.11
CA TRP A 338 -14.54 -0.89 -11.12
C TRP A 338 -14.51 -1.54 -12.50
N ALA A 339 -14.44 -0.74 -13.57
CA ALA A 339 -14.44 -1.20 -14.96
C ALA A 339 -13.28 -2.19 -15.22
N GLY A 340 -13.62 -3.40 -15.65
CA GLY A 340 -12.66 -4.49 -15.92
C GLY A 340 -12.05 -5.13 -14.68
N VAL A 341 -12.23 -4.53 -13.48
CA VAL A 341 -11.80 -5.14 -12.22
C VAL A 341 -12.85 -6.12 -11.73
N PHE A 342 -14.09 -5.70 -11.57
CA PHE A 342 -15.22 -6.56 -11.22
C PHE A 342 -16.54 -6.17 -11.92
N VAL A 343 -16.58 -5.04 -12.64
CA VAL A 343 -17.67 -4.66 -13.52
C VAL A 343 -17.19 -4.80 -14.97
N PRO A 344 -17.72 -5.75 -15.76
CA PRO A 344 -17.23 -6.00 -17.10
C PRO A 344 -17.66 -4.91 -18.08
N VAL A 345 -16.86 -4.70 -19.13
CA VAL A 345 -17.15 -3.77 -20.24
C VAL A 345 -18.16 -4.37 -21.21
N SER A 346 -18.10 -5.68 -21.42
CA SER A 346 -19.03 -6.47 -22.24
C SER A 346 -19.45 -7.73 -21.49
N ALA A 347 -20.59 -8.31 -21.89
CA ALA A 347 -21.20 -9.43 -21.18
C ALA A 347 -20.33 -10.72 -21.15
N ASP A 348 -19.40 -10.84 -22.08
CA ASP A 348 -18.51 -12.00 -22.26
C ASP A 348 -17.11 -11.77 -21.64
N GLN A 349 -16.87 -10.57 -21.07
CA GLN A 349 -15.55 -10.26 -20.47
C GLN A 349 -15.36 -10.96 -19.12
N THR A 350 -14.28 -11.75 -18.99
CA THR A 350 -13.77 -12.18 -17.68
C THR A 350 -13.17 -10.99 -16.94
N VAL A 351 -13.62 -10.74 -15.72
CA VAL A 351 -13.12 -9.63 -14.88
C VAL A 351 -11.88 -10.05 -14.10
N TYR A 352 -11.05 -9.07 -13.75
CA TYR A 352 -9.83 -9.31 -12.96
C TYR A 352 -10.09 -10.03 -11.64
N SER A 353 -11.14 -9.66 -10.90
CA SER A 353 -11.45 -10.26 -9.61
C SER A 353 -11.73 -11.76 -9.70
N GLU A 354 -12.34 -12.23 -10.80
CA GLU A 354 -12.55 -13.66 -11.05
C GLU A 354 -11.19 -14.39 -11.22
N THR A 355 -10.32 -13.87 -12.09
CA THR A 355 -8.99 -14.45 -12.32
C THR A 355 -8.17 -14.43 -11.03
N ALA A 356 -8.12 -13.29 -10.32
CA ALA A 356 -7.32 -13.12 -9.11
C ALA A 356 -7.78 -14.05 -7.97
N ALA A 357 -9.10 -14.27 -7.84
CA ALA A 357 -9.63 -15.21 -6.84
C ALA A 357 -9.28 -16.66 -7.21
N LEU A 358 -9.54 -17.08 -8.44
CA LEU A 358 -9.29 -18.45 -8.90
C LEU A 358 -7.81 -18.83 -8.81
N GLU A 359 -6.91 -17.96 -9.27
CA GLU A 359 -5.47 -18.20 -9.21
C GLU A 359 -4.99 -18.37 -7.75
N ALA A 360 -5.45 -17.53 -6.83
CA ALA A 360 -5.07 -17.63 -5.44
C ALA A 360 -5.69 -18.86 -4.75
N ILE A 361 -6.97 -19.14 -4.99
CA ILE A 361 -7.69 -20.29 -4.40
C ILE A 361 -7.04 -21.60 -4.82
N ARG A 362 -6.64 -21.72 -6.09
CA ARG A 362 -6.02 -22.92 -6.63
C ARG A 362 -4.58 -23.14 -6.16
N ASN A 363 -3.91 -22.11 -5.63
CA ASN A 363 -2.49 -22.20 -5.29
C ASN A 363 -2.19 -22.01 -3.79
N VAL A 364 -2.72 -20.98 -3.11
CA VAL A 364 -2.15 -20.53 -1.84
C VAL A 364 -3.16 -20.26 -0.73
N VAL A 365 -4.46 -20.25 -1.04
CA VAL A 365 -5.48 -19.82 -0.06
C VAL A 365 -5.74 -20.87 1.01
N PHE A 366 -5.86 -22.13 0.63
CA PHE A 366 -6.19 -23.23 1.55
C PHE A 366 -4.96 -24.09 1.88
N GLU A 367 -4.97 -24.77 3.02
CA GLU A 367 -3.92 -25.75 3.36
C GLU A 367 -3.77 -26.81 2.29
N LYS A 368 -4.90 -27.30 1.76
CA LYS A 368 -4.94 -28.20 0.62
C LYS A 368 -5.64 -27.50 -0.54
N ASN A 369 -4.92 -27.34 -1.65
CA ASN A 369 -5.48 -26.75 -2.86
C ASN A 369 -6.70 -27.55 -3.36
N PRO A 370 -7.77 -26.89 -3.82
CA PRO A 370 -8.84 -27.55 -4.55
C PRO A 370 -8.33 -28.06 -5.90
N SER A 371 -9.14 -28.86 -6.59
CA SER A 371 -8.85 -29.33 -7.94
C SER A 371 -8.68 -28.17 -8.94
N ALA A 372 -7.94 -28.38 -10.02
CA ALA A 372 -7.65 -27.36 -11.04
C ALA A 372 -8.91 -26.83 -11.75
N ASP A 373 -10.00 -27.61 -11.76
CA ASP A 373 -11.32 -27.26 -12.29
C ASP A 373 -12.24 -26.54 -11.28
N PHE A 374 -11.71 -26.18 -10.09
CA PHE A 374 -12.49 -25.41 -9.11
C PHE A 374 -13.06 -24.15 -9.74
N ASP A 375 -14.37 -23.94 -9.57
CA ASP A 375 -15.14 -22.81 -10.06
C ASP A 375 -15.62 -21.93 -8.91
N LEU A 376 -15.68 -20.62 -9.11
CA LEU A 376 -16.15 -19.68 -8.08
C LEU A 376 -17.60 -19.91 -7.67
N ASN A 377 -18.41 -20.62 -8.47
CA ASN A 377 -19.76 -21.03 -8.07
C ASN A 377 -19.76 -22.00 -6.88
N ALA A 378 -18.67 -22.74 -6.67
CA ALA A 378 -18.47 -23.60 -5.51
C ALA A 378 -18.02 -22.85 -4.25
N LEU A 379 -17.62 -21.57 -4.38
CA LEU A 379 -17.18 -20.76 -3.24
C LEU A 379 -18.41 -20.26 -2.45
N ASN A 380 -18.49 -20.59 -1.17
CA ASN A 380 -19.50 -20.06 -0.27
C ASN A 380 -18.97 -18.84 0.48
N PHE A 381 -19.83 -17.85 0.69
CA PHE A 381 -19.55 -16.67 1.51
C PHE A 381 -20.17 -16.86 2.89
N ASP A 382 -19.52 -17.67 3.72
CA ASP A 382 -19.99 -18.06 5.04
C ASP A 382 -18.83 -18.20 6.03
N LYS A 383 -19.20 -18.36 7.30
CA LYS A 383 -18.25 -18.61 8.40
C LYS A 383 -17.37 -19.85 8.15
N LYS A 384 -17.92 -20.90 7.54
CA LYS A 384 -17.18 -22.14 7.28
C LYS A 384 -16.02 -21.90 6.32
N THR A 385 -16.26 -21.19 5.22
CA THR A 385 -15.20 -20.78 4.30
C THR A 385 -14.19 -19.85 4.97
N PHE A 386 -14.68 -18.89 5.77
CA PHE A 386 -13.79 -18.01 6.52
C PHE A 386 -12.84 -18.79 7.46
N ASP A 387 -13.36 -19.76 8.19
CA ASP A 387 -12.55 -20.56 9.11
C ASP A 387 -11.50 -21.42 8.40
N GLN A 388 -11.70 -21.80 7.13
CA GLN A 388 -10.72 -22.49 6.31
C GLN A 388 -9.50 -21.61 5.93
N LEU A 389 -9.62 -20.27 6.04
CA LEU A 389 -8.50 -19.34 5.78
C LEU A 389 -7.56 -19.19 6.99
N ARG A 390 -8.07 -19.45 8.21
CA ARG A 390 -7.33 -19.22 9.47
C ARG A 390 -6.00 -19.97 9.60
N PRO A 391 -5.87 -21.24 9.17
CA PRO A 391 -4.63 -22.00 9.36
C PRO A 391 -3.41 -21.38 8.68
N LEU A 392 -3.60 -20.71 7.55
CA LEU A 392 -2.51 -20.09 6.78
C LEU A 392 -2.36 -18.58 7.02
N HIS A 393 -3.17 -18.01 7.93
CA HIS A 393 -3.10 -16.61 8.29
C HIS A 393 -1.67 -16.19 8.69
N ALA A 394 -1.07 -16.88 9.66
CA ALA A 394 0.28 -16.55 10.13
C ALA A 394 1.40 -16.80 9.09
N LEU A 395 1.12 -17.50 7.99
CA LEU A 395 2.07 -17.70 6.89
C LEU A 395 2.04 -16.53 5.90
N TYR A 396 0.86 -16.15 5.43
CA TYR A 396 0.70 -15.23 4.29
C TYR A 396 0.31 -13.81 4.68
N ASP A 397 -0.48 -13.64 5.75
CA ASP A 397 -0.99 -12.31 6.10
C ASP A 397 0.08 -11.48 6.82
N ALA A 398 0.10 -10.19 6.51
CA ALA A 398 1.01 -9.21 7.09
C ALA A 398 0.24 -8.27 8.04
N THR A 399 -0.48 -8.85 9.00
CA THR A 399 -1.41 -8.15 9.88
C THR A 399 -0.95 -8.03 11.32
N ASN A 400 0.24 -8.59 11.67
CA ASN A 400 0.77 -8.48 13.03
C ASN A 400 1.03 -7.00 13.39
N PRO A 401 0.33 -6.42 14.38
CA PRO A 401 0.48 -5.02 14.75
C PRO A 401 1.69 -4.75 15.65
N ASP A 402 2.38 -5.79 16.15
CA ASP A 402 3.59 -5.61 16.96
C ASP A 402 4.81 -5.37 16.06
N LEU A 403 5.12 -4.10 15.85
CA LEU A 403 6.32 -3.63 15.14
C LEU A 403 7.42 -3.17 16.12
N SER A 404 7.37 -3.61 17.38
CA SER A 404 8.33 -3.19 18.41
C SER A 404 9.78 -3.49 18.04
N PRO A 405 10.15 -4.65 17.46
CA PRO A 405 11.53 -4.91 17.04
C PRO A 405 12.00 -3.91 15.97
N PHE A 406 11.20 -3.67 14.92
CA PHE A 406 11.51 -2.74 13.86
C PHE A 406 11.65 -1.29 14.35
N ALA A 407 10.70 -0.82 15.16
CA ALA A 407 10.73 0.52 15.73
C ALA A 407 11.92 0.73 16.69
N SER A 408 12.27 -0.29 17.49
CA SER A 408 13.34 -0.19 18.49
C SER A 408 14.73 -0.06 17.89
N ARG A 409 14.96 -0.59 16.67
CA ARG A 409 16.22 -0.40 15.94
C ARG A 409 16.26 0.90 15.12
N GLY A 410 15.23 1.72 15.19
CA GLY A 410 15.15 3.01 14.48
C GLY A 410 14.48 2.95 13.11
N GLY A 411 13.92 1.81 12.71
CA GLY A 411 13.22 1.63 11.43
C GLY A 411 12.10 2.65 11.21
N LYS A 412 11.84 3.03 9.96
CA LYS A 412 10.79 3.98 9.57
C LYS A 412 9.86 3.38 8.53
N LEU A 413 8.55 3.52 8.74
CA LEU A 413 7.50 2.97 7.90
C LEU A 413 6.61 4.06 7.33
N ILE A 414 6.48 4.11 6.01
CA ILE A 414 5.43 4.87 5.33
C ILE A 414 4.41 3.91 4.76
N LEU A 415 3.18 3.98 5.27
CA LEU A 415 2.01 3.35 4.69
C LEU A 415 1.31 4.35 3.77
N TRP A 416 0.78 3.91 2.64
CA TRP A 416 -0.10 4.73 1.81
C TRP A 416 -1.16 3.90 1.10
N HIS A 417 -2.33 4.49 0.85
CA HIS A 417 -3.41 3.84 0.12
C HIS A 417 -4.24 4.87 -0.66
N GLY A 418 -4.69 4.50 -1.85
CA GLY A 418 -5.66 5.29 -2.60
C GLY A 418 -7.08 5.06 -2.09
N TRP A 419 -7.82 6.13 -1.81
CA TRP A 419 -9.22 5.98 -1.37
C TRP A 419 -10.12 5.34 -2.42
N ALA A 420 -9.79 5.47 -3.70
CA ALA A 420 -10.55 4.91 -4.82
C ALA A 420 -10.02 3.55 -5.31
N ASP A 421 -9.30 2.80 -4.46
CA ASP A 421 -8.75 1.48 -4.80
C ASP A 421 -9.87 0.43 -4.93
N PRO A 422 -10.08 -0.16 -6.13
CA PRO A 422 -11.09 -1.19 -6.34
C PRO A 422 -10.58 -2.61 -6.02
N ASN A 423 -9.26 -2.82 -5.91
CA ASN A 423 -8.68 -4.15 -5.77
C ASN A 423 -8.53 -4.56 -4.29
N ILE A 424 -8.22 -3.58 -3.44
CA ILE A 424 -8.02 -3.78 -2.01
C ILE A 424 -8.78 -2.68 -1.27
N SER A 425 -9.75 -3.04 -0.44
CA SER A 425 -10.46 -2.05 0.36
C SER A 425 -9.46 -1.24 1.21
N PRO A 426 -9.42 0.09 1.09
CA PRO A 426 -8.52 0.93 1.89
C PRO A 426 -8.78 0.83 3.39
N LEU A 427 -9.96 0.35 3.79
CA LEU A 427 -10.30 0.10 5.18
C LEU A 427 -9.39 -0.97 5.83
N ASN A 428 -8.81 -1.90 5.05
CA ASN A 428 -7.83 -2.86 5.58
C ASN A 428 -6.57 -2.16 6.11
N THR A 429 -6.05 -1.18 5.37
CA THR A 429 -4.85 -0.42 5.78
C THR A 429 -5.15 0.47 6.99
N LEU A 430 -6.35 1.06 7.04
CA LEU A 430 -6.80 1.81 8.22
C LEU A 430 -6.88 0.93 9.45
N ALA A 431 -7.57 -0.22 9.36
CA ALA A 431 -7.72 -1.15 10.48
C ALA A 431 -6.35 -1.66 10.97
N TYR A 432 -5.41 -1.90 10.07
CA TYR A 432 -4.04 -2.25 10.45
C TYR A 432 -3.33 -1.11 11.18
N HIS A 433 -3.41 0.11 10.68
CA HIS A 433 -2.82 1.28 11.33
C HIS A 433 -3.41 1.50 12.74
N GLU A 434 -4.73 1.41 12.88
CA GLU A 434 -5.42 1.48 14.17
C GLU A 434 -4.98 0.37 15.12
N ALA A 435 -4.78 -0.86 14.62
CA ALA A 435 -4.28 -1.97 15.41
C ALA A 435 -2.84 -1.75 15.88
N VAL A 436 -1.96 -1.19 15.04
CA VAL A 436 -0.59 -0.80 15.43
C VAL A 436 -0.63 0.30 16.50
N GLU A 437 -1.48 1.32 16.36
CA GLU A 437 -1.65 2.35 17.40
C GLU A 437 -2.19 1.76 18.72
N ALA A 438 -3.13 0.83 18.64
CA ALA A 438 -3.68 0.15 19.83
C ALA A 438 -2.63 -0.71 20.53
N GLN A 439 -1.78 -1.41 19.77
CA GLN A 439 -0.73 -2.29 20.29
C GLN A 439 0.46 -1.53 20.85
N MET A 440 0.93 -0.50 20.15
CA MET A 440 2.19 0.18 20.46
C MET A 440 2.02 1.54 21.15
N GLY A 441 0.81 2.08 21.15
CA GLY A 441 0.50 3.43 21.59
C GLY A 441 0.74 4.47 20.49
N LYS A 442 -0.14 5.46 20.42
CA LYS A 442 -0.15 6.50 19.37
C LYS A 442 1.19 7.24 19.23
N THR A 443 1.72 7.76 20.34
CA THR A 443 2.98 8.53 20.34
C THR A 443 4.16 7.70 19.80
N ARG A 444 4.24 6.41 20.18
CA ARG A 444 5.29 5.52 19.71
C ARG A 444 5.11 5.20 18.24
N THR A 445 3.88 4.96 17.80
CA THR A 445 3.56 4.73 16.38
C THR A 445 3.93 5.94 15.53
N GLU A 446 3.57 7.15 15.94
CA GLU A 446 3.92 8.39 15.24
C GLU A 446 5.44 8.64 15.18
N ALA A 447 6.24 8.09 16.07
CA ALA A 447 7.70 8.24 16.05
C ALA A 447 8.38 7.45 14.92
N PHE A 448 7.72 6.39 14.37
CA PHE A 448 8.32 5.55 13.33
C PHE A 448 7.41 5.26 12.13
N SER A 449 6.10 5.52 12.21
CA SER A 449 5.14 5.22 11.15
C SER A 449 4.32 6.44 10.73
N ARG A 450 3.98 6.53 9.44
CA ARG A 450 3.02 7.47 8.84
C ARG A 450 2.11 6.74 7.88
N LEU A 451 0.81 7.08 7.91
CA LEU A 451 -0.15 6.62 6.91
C LEU A 451 -0.64 7.82 6.08
N TYR A 452 -0.60 7.69 4.75
CA TYR A 452 -1.15 8.68 3.81
C TYR A 452 -2.28 8.08 3.01
N MET A 453 -3.47 8.68 3.10
CA MET A 453 -4.65 8.31 2.32
C MET A 453 -4.80 9.27 1.14
N LEU A 454 -4.80 8.75 -0.09
CA LEU A 454 -4.73 9.53 -1.31
C LEU A 454 -6.12 9.65 -1.98
N PRO A 455 -6.77 10.85 -1.97
CA PRO A 455 -8.08 11.03 -2.58
C PRO A 455 -8.09 10.75 -4.09
N GLY A 456 -9.09 9.99 -4.56
CA GLY A 456 -9.30 9.68 -5.97
C GLY A 456 -8.18 8.88 -6.63
N VAL A 457 -7.29 8.26 -5.86
CA VAL A 457 -6.20 7.41 -6.36
C VAL A 457 -6.64 5.95 -6.34
N TYR A 458 -6.40 5.26 -7.46
CA TYR A 458 -6.71 3.85 -7.67
C TYR A 458 -5.62 2.93 -7.09
N HIS A 459 -5.70 1.65 -7.44
CA HIS A 459 -4.76 0.66 -6.95
C HIS A 459 -3.32 0.92 -7.44
N CYS A 460 -2.42 1.25 -6.53
CA CYS A 460 -1.01 1.55 -6.79
C CYS A 460 -0.75 2.75 -7.71
N GLY A 461 -1.74 3.58 -7.98
CA GLY A 461 -1.62 4.78 -8.83
C GLY A 461 -2.75 4.91 -9.85
N GLY A 462 -2.75 6.01 -10.61
CA GLY A 462 -3.85 6.36 -11.50
C GLY A 462 -5.06 6.91 -10.76
N GLY A 463 -6.16 7.12 -11.46
CA GLY A 463 -7.40 7.67 -10.92
C GLY A 463 -7.64 9.12 -11.26
N GLU A 464 -8.74 9.66 -10.75
CA GLU A 464 -9.15 11.06 -10.92
C GLU A 464 -8.29 12.00 -10.07
N GLY A 465 -7.73 11.49 -8.95
CA GLY A 465 -6.86 12.26 -8.08
C GLY A 465 -5.41 12.33 -8.55
N PRO A 466 -4.63 13.28 -8.01
CA PRO A 466 -3.20 13.36 -8.26
C PRO A 466 -2.49 12.13 -7.68
N SER A 467 -1.96 11.26 -8.56
CA SER A 467 -1.46 9.92 -8.20
C SER A 467 0.07 9.75 -8.30
N LEU A 468 0.79 10.73 -8.86
CA LEU A 468 2.24 10.71 -8.89
C LEU A 468 2.77 11.25 -7.55
N VAL A 469 3.57 10.46 -6.88
CA VAL A 469 4.10 10.80 -5.54
C VAL A 469 5.54 10.32 -5.38
N ASP A 470 6.34 11.10 -4.69
CA ASP A 470 7.64 10.70 -4.18
C ASP A 470 7.54 10.49 -2.66
N LEU A 471 7.57 9.25 -2.23
CA LEU A 471 7.64 8.87 -0.81
C LEU A 471 9.06 8.42 -0.41
N LEU A 472 9.92 8.15 -1.38
CA LEU A 472 11.28 7.68 -1.10
C LEU A 472 12.15 8.81 -0.56
N THR A 473 12.11 10.00 -1.16
CA THR A 473 12.87 11.16 -0.65
C THR A 473 12.50 11.53 0.80
N PRO A 474 11.21 11.69 1.17
CA PRO A 474 10.85 11.95 2.57
C PRO A 474 11.17 10.79 3.52
N LEU A 475 11.10 9.53 3.07
CA LEU A 475 11.54 8.39 3.87
C LEU A 475 13.05 8.44 4.15
N MET A 476 13.86 8.76 3.13
CA MET A 476 15.31 8.97 3.29
C MET A 476 15.62 10.10 4.28
N ALA A 477 14.93 11.23 4.18
CA ALA A 477 15.10 12.34 5.13
C ALA A 477 14.76 11.92 6.57
N TRP A 478 13.74 11.06 6.71
CA TRP A 478 13.34 10.55 8.03
C TRP A 478 14.37 9.56 8.60
N VAL A 479 14.80 8.58 7.81
CA VAL A 479 15.81 7.58 8.20
C VAL A 479 17.16 8.24 8.47
N GLU A 480 17.64 9.07 7.53
CA GLU A 480 19.00 9.57 7.51
C GLU A 480 19.24 10.83 8.36
N LYS A 481 18.18 11.62 8.60
CA LYS A 481 18.23 12.92 9.29
C LYS A 481 17.19 13.09 10.40
N SER A 482 16.42 12.03 10.72
CA SER A 482 15.34 12.08 11.71
C SER A 482 14.28 13.15 11.41
N GLN A 483 14.09 13.50 10.14
CA GLN A 483 13.11 14.49 9.68
C GLN A 483 11.85 13.79 9.21
N ALA A 484 10.92 13.57 10.14
CA ALA A 484 9.63 12.94 9.83
C ALA A 484 8.84 13.78 8.83
N PRO A 485 8.20 13.17 7.80
CA PRO A 485 7.38 13.91 6.85
C PRO A 485 6.06 14.34 7.49
N ASP A 486 5.82 15.65 7.56
CA ASP A 486 4.56 16.23 8.06
C ASP A 486 3.48 16.31 6.98
N ALA A 487 3.87 16.30 5.71
CA ALA A 487 3.00 16.25 4.55
C ALA A 487 3.79 15.74 3.33
N ILE A 488 3.06 15.16 2.39
CA ILE A 488 3.56 14.83 1.06
C ILE A 488 2.80 15.63 0.01
N VAL A 489 3.38 15.74 -1.19
CA VAL A 489 2.73 16.40 -2.33
C VAL A 489 2.52 15.37 -3.43
N THR A 490 1.28 15.21 -3.86
CA THR A 490 0.90 14.42 -5.02
C THR A 490 0.73 15.30 -6.25
N ARG A 491 0.97 14.75 -7.44
CA ARG A 491 0.87 15.46 -8.73
C ARG A 491 0.02 14.67 -9.71
N GLN A 492 -0.78 15.36 -10.51
CA GLN A 492 -1.56 14.73 -11.57
C GLN A 492 -0.64 14.26 -12.70
N ALA A 493 -0.80 13.01 -13.12
CA ALA A 493 -0.07 12.47 -14.27
C ALA A 493 -0.43 13.25 -15.55
N GLY A 494 0.58 13.62 -16.34
CA GLY A 494 0.35 14.09 -17.71
C GLY A 494 -0.04 12.93 -18.62
N PRO A 495 -0.63 13.21 -19.81
CA PRO A 495 -1.09 12.18 -20.75
C PRO A 495 0.03 11.21 -21.19
N GLU A 496 1.27 11.68 -21.27
CA GLU A 496 2.43 10.86 -21.65
C GLU A 496 2.83 9.84 -20.57
N LYS A 497 2.66 10.18 -19.30
CA LYS A 497 2.97 9.28 -18.17
C LYS A 497 1.77 8.40 -17.77
N ALA A 498 0.57 8.77 -18.15
CA ALA A 498 -0.63 7.96 -17.93
C ALA A 498 -0.58 6.63 -18.71
N GLY A 499 0.01 6.62 -19.91
CA GLY A 499 0.06 5.45 -20.79
C GLY A 499 0.94 4.28 -20.31
N ASN A 500 1.95 4.52 -19.45
CA ASN A 500 2.90 3.48 -19.01
C ASN A 500 2.69 2.98 -17.57
N ARG A 501 1.82 3.60 -16.78
CA ARG A 501 1.62 3.28 -15.35
C ARG A 501 0.17 3.05 -14.95
N GLN A 502 -0.77 3.34 -15.84
CA GLN A 502 -2.16 2.92 -15.71
C GLN A 502 -2.29 1.55 -16.39
N ARG A 503 -3.00 0.60 -15.80
CA ARG A 503 -3.73 -0.35 -16.62
C ARG A 503 -4.44 0.52 -17.67
N PRO A 504 -4.26 0.25 -18.98
CA PRO A 504 -5.02 1.01 -19.96
C PRO A 504 -6.47 0.91 -19.51
N LEU A 505 -7.12 2.07 -19.28
CA LEU A 505 -8.57 2.11 -19.18
C LEU A 505 -9.06 1.28 -20.37
N PRO A 506 -9.97 0.31 -20.17
CA PRO A 506 -10.42 -0.50 -21.27
C PRO A 506 -10.71 0.41 -22.46
N LYS A 507 -10.20 0.09 -23.65
CA LYS A 507 -10.36 0.91 -24.88
C LYS A 507 -11.81 1.29 -25.19
N ALA A 508 -12.76 0.71 -24.48
CA ALA A 508 -14.20 0.89 -24.58
C ALA A 508 -14.81 1.92 -23.60
N LEU A 509 -14.01 2.61 -22.76
CA LEU A 509 -14.59 3.71 -21.99
C LEU A 509 -14.96 4.86 -22.91
N PRO A 510 -16.16 5.48 -22.74
CA PRO A 510 -16.60 6.60 -23.56
C PRO A 510 -15.55 7.72 -23.58
N ALA A 511 -15.32 8.32 -24.75
CA ALA A 511 -14.38 9.44 -24.93
C ALA A 511 -14.63 10.62 -23.97
N SER A 512 -15.85 10.75 -23.43
CA SER A 512 -16.23 11.72 -22.40
C SER A 512 -15.48 11.50 -21.08
N MET A 513 -15.26 10.26 -20.66
CA MET A 513 -14.50 9.93 -19.43
C MET A 513 -13.02 10.27 -19.56
N VAL A 514 -12.45 10.16 -20.77
CA VAL A 514 -11.06 10.54 -21.06
C VAL A 514 -10.90 12.06 -21.07
N LYS A 515 -11.93 12.82 -21.46
CA LYS A 515 -11.88 14.30 -21.55
C LYS A 515 -11.93 15.01 -20.20
N GLU A 516 -12.61 14.47 -19.20
CA GLU A 516 -12.69 15.10 -17.86
C GLU A 516 -11.34 15.15 -17.15
N ASN A 517 -10.48 14.16 -17.37
CA ASN A 517 -9.12 14.16 -16.83
C ASN A 517 -8.16 15.20 -17.47
N VAL A 518 -8.48 15.70 -18.66
CA VAL A 518 -7.66 16.71 -19.35
C VAL A 518 -7.69 18.07 -18.64
N GLY A 519 -8.77 18.42 -17.95
CA GLY A 519 -8.93 19.66 -17.19
C GLY A 519 -8.08 19.77 -15.91
N ASN A 520 -7.53 18.65 -15.44
CA ASN A 520 -6.76 18.56 -14.19
C ASN A 520 -5.24 18.52 -14.36
N ARG A 521 -4.74 18.83 -15.57
CA ARG A 521 -3.29 18.88 -15.85
C ARG A 521 -2.58 19.84 -14.91
N GLY A 522 -1.46 19.37 -14.32
CA GLY A 522 -0.65 20.15 -13.40
C GLY A 522 -1.24 20.34 -12.00
N ARG A 523 -2.36 19.68 -11.70
CA ARG A 523 -2.92 19.66 -10.34
C ARG A 523 -1.92 19.04 -9.38
N THR A 524 -1.69 19.71 -8.27
CA THR A 524 -0.95 19.20 -7.12
C THR A 524 -1.83 19.26 -5.89
N ARG A 525 -1.67 18.30 -4.99
CA ARG A 525 -2.41 18.28 -3.73
C ARG A 525 -1.46 17.92 -2.59
N LYS A 526 -1.58 18.62 -1.47
CA LYS A 526 -0.92 18.25 -0.23
C LYS A 526 -1.74 17.17 0.45
N VAL A 527 -1.08 16.14 0.97
CA VAL A 527 -1.69 15.08 1.76
C VAL A 527 -0.98 15.03 3.09
N PHE A 528 -1.73 15.07 4.18
CA PHE A 528 -1.23 15.00 5.54
C PHE A 528 -1.31 13.56 6.07
N PRO A 529 -0.48 13.21 7.08
CA PRO A 529 -0.61 11.92 7.74
C PRO A 529 -2.03 11.74 8.31
N PHE A 530 -2.61 10.56 8.11
CA PHE A 530 -3.87 10.19 8.72
C PHE A 530 -3.77 10.34 10.26
N PRO A 531 -4.80 10.84 10.96
CA PRO A 531 -6.17 11.07 10.49
C PRO A 531 -6.45 12.49 9.93
N PHE A 532 -5.44 13.30 9.67
CA PHE A 532 -5.62 14.65 9.19
C PHE A 532 -5.95 14.70 7.70
N MET A 533 -6.86 15.59 7.33
CA MET A 533 -7.18 15.87 5.93
C MET A 533 -6.49 17.16 5.45
N ALA A 534 -6.52 17.38 4.16
CA ALA A 534 -6.12 18.63 3.53
C ALA A 534 -7.36 19.50 3.28
N GLU A 535 -7.40 20.68 3.87
CA GLU A 535 -8.44 21.69 3.68
C GLU A 535 -7.91 22.82 2.79
N TYR A 536 -8.72 23.26 1.84
CA TYR A 536 -8.40 24.40 1.01
C TYR A 536 -8.49 25.71 1.79
N ASP A 537 -7.47 26.56 1.71
CA ASP A 537 -7.36 27.81 2.49
C ASP A 537 -8.17 28.99 1.92
N HIS A 538 -8.85 28.80 0.78
CA HIS A 538 -9.63 29.81 0.05
C HIS A 538 -8.83 31.06 -0.40
N LYS A 539 -7.48 31.02 -0.38
CA LYS A 539 -6.64 32.17 -0.71
C LYS A 539 -5.80 31.96 -1.96
N GLY A 540 -5.51 30.73 -2.31
CA GLY A 540 -4.65 30.37 -3.42
C GLY A 540 -5.43 29.76 -4.59
N TYR A 541 -4.67 29.15 -5.49
CA TYR A 541 -5.24 28.40 -6.62
C TYR A 541 -5.53 26.95 -6.16
N SER A 542 -6.77 26.52 -6.24
CA SER A 542 -7.22 25.21 -5.70
C SER A 542 -6.51 23.98 -6.32
N LYS A 543 -5.84 24.15 -7.46
CA LYS A 543 -5.02 23.09 -8.08
C LYS A 543 -3.56 23.09 -7.59
N ASN A 544 -3.20 23.95 -6.62
CA ASN A 544 -1.85 24.07 -6.08
C ASN A 544 -1.80 23.52 -4.65
N ALA A 545 -0.88 22.60 -4.38
CA ALA A 545 -0.67 22.02 -3.06
C ALA A 545 -0.43 23.05 -1.95
N ASN A 546 0.15 24.22 -2.27
CA ASN A 546 0.41 25.28 -1.29
C ASN A 546 -0.87 25.98 -0.78
N SER A 547 -1.99 25.81 -1.46
CA SER A 547 -3.29 26.33 -1.04
C SER A 547 -4.04 25.39 -0.08
N TYR A 548 -3.37 24.37 0.44
CA TYR A 548 -3.95 23.40 1.37
C TYR A 548 -3.24 23.42 2.70
N GLN A 549 -4.01 23.49 3.76
CA GLN A 549 -3.59 23.43 5.15
C GLN A 549 -4.08 22.14 5.82
N ARG A 550 -3.52 21.81 6.98
CA ARG A 550 -3.95 20.66 7.78
C ARG A 550 -5.29 20.98 8.44
N ALA A 551 -6.32 20.20 8.12
CA ALA A 551 -7.61 20.24 8.81
C ALA A 551 -7.57 19.43 10.12
N GLN A 552 -8.57 19.65 10.97
CA GLN A 552 -8.82 18.78 12.10
C GLN A 552 -9.26 17.39 11.61
N PRO A 553 -8.94 16.32 12.37
CA PRO A 553 -9.45 14.99 12.06
C PRO A 553 -10.98 14.98 12.03
N LEU A 554 -11.55 14.30 11.03
CA LEU A 554 -12.98 14.06 10.99
C LEU A 554 -13.37 13.03 12.06
N THR A 555 -14.54 13.26 12.67
CA THR A 555 -15.19 12.22 13.46
C THR A 555 -15.87 11.26 12.49
N THR A 556 -15.34 10.06 12.39
CA THR A 556 -15.89 8.99 11.55
C THR A 556 -16.41 7.86 12.43
N GLU A 557 -17.28 7.04 11.87
CA GLU A 557 -17.68 5.81 12.52
C GLU A 557 -16.46 4.88 12.70
N LYS A 558 -16.47 4.09 13.76
CA LYS A 558 -15.43 3.08 13.99
C LYS A 558 -15.47 2.04 12.87
N THR A 559 -14.31 1.48 12.57
CA THR A 559 -14.18 0.33 11.66
C THR A 559 -15.25 -0.73 12.00
N PRO A 560 -16.04 -1.18 11.03
CA PRO A 560 -17.11 -2.14 11.27
C PRO A 560 -16.58 -3.42 11.92
N HIS A 561 -17.39 -4.01 12.82
CA HIS A 561 -17.09 -5.34 13.35
C HIS A 561 -17.16 -6.36 12.21
N TRP A 562 -16.13 -7.21 12.13
CA TRP A 562 -16.03 -8.23 11.10
C TRP A 562 -15.36 -9.49 11.64
N MET A 563 -15.58 -10.63 10.98
CA MET A 563 -15.17 -11.96 11.44
C MET A 563 -13.65 -12.13 11.61
N GLY A 564 -12.86 -11.36 10.88
CA GLY A 564 -11.40 -11.38 10.92
C GLY A 564 -10.76 -10.35 11.87
N ALA A 565 -11.51 -9.69 12.75
CA ALA A 565 -10.95 -8.70 13.68
C ALA A 565 -9.79 -9.26 14.54
N GLY A 566 -9.81 -10.57 14.81
CA GLY A 566 -8.73 -11.25 15.51
C GLY A 566 -7.41 -11.36 14.73
N PHE A 567 -7.44 -11.19 13.40
CA PHE A 567 -6.22 -11.22 12.56
C PHE A 567 -5.31 -10.01 12.78
N PHE A 568 -5.84 -8.92 13.30
CA PHE A 568 -5.11 -7.70 13.65
C PHE A 568 -4.67 -7.67 15.12
N LYS A 569 -4.45 -8.84 15.73
CA LYS A 569 -3.82 -8.99 17.05
C LYS A 569 -2.43 -9.60 16.90
N PRO A 570 -1.52 -9.40 17.87
CA PRO A 570 -0.23 -10.08 17.83
C PRO A 570 -0.37 -11.60 17.73
N TYR A 571 0.40 -12.21 16.84
CA TYR A 571 0.44 -13.67 16.67
C TYR A 571 1.89 -14.14 16.47
N ALA A 572 2.13 -15.41 16.82
CA ALA A 572 3.42 -16.04 16.57
C ALA A 572 3.63 -16.23 15.06
N LEU A 573 4.73 -15.73 14.55
CA LEU A 573 5.13 -15.93 13.16
C LEU A 573 5.57 -17.39 13.00
N LEU A 574 4.89 -18.14 12.12
CA LEU A 574 5.24 -19.53 11.87
C LEU A 574 6.59 -19.58 11.15
N GLU A 575 7.62 -20.00 11.88
CA GLU A 575 8.81 -20.58 11.28
C GLU A 575 8.45 -22.03 10.92
N ARG A 576 8.13 -22.33 9.68
CA ARG A 576 8.17 -23.73 9.27
C ARG A 576 9.64 -24.12 9.24
N GLN A 577 10.06 -24.90 10.21
CA GLN A 577 11.14 -25.84 10.02
C GLN A 577 10.73 -26.71 8.84
N VAL A 578 11.48 -26.59 7.75
CA VAL A 578 11.45 -27.56 6.65
C VAL A 578 12.15 -28.78 7.23
N GLU A 579 11.35 -29.74 7.78
CA GLU A 579 11.84 -31.09 8.03
C GLU A 579 12.04 -31.84 6.73
#